data_81657cd56947bf9b6127bf24159b5981
#
_entry.id   81657cd56947bf9b6127bf24159b5981
#
_cell.length_a   1.000
_cell.length_b   1.000
_cell.length_c   1.000
_cell.angle_alpha   90.00
_cell.angle_beta   90.00
_cell.angle_gamma   90.00
#
_symmetry.space_group_name_H-M   'P 1'
#
loop_
_entity.id
_entity.type
_entity.pdbx_description
1 polymer ?
#
loop_
_entity_poly.entity_id
_entity_poly.type
_entity_poly.pdbx_seq_one_letter_code
_entity_poly.pdbx_strand_id
1 'polypeptide(L)'
;MRSIADLSTQSAATAAAAFSSLPSHRAAAQSASSVGRGYDFPESMLLMSTTDKQGRITHCNQAFEEVSGFSKHELMGQPHNIVRHPDVPSEIFKDLWATIGHGRIWQGTVKNARHGGGHYWVRAYVTPVLQAGKPIGYMSVRARASDQEIAEAQKLYADIVAQRSRAKPRFILHGGRIRIFGWRNQWSKLQRLSLTQRQAVLQLPLVVLALLFPLLGWTAPWQLGVLAALLLGWSAMALGWLHRRITQPLEAIHALSAEIASGELSGTLPKDLPPHPLGLLQERMKQIHINLRAVFGDAKHEIDGFNAVARELTEGAGRLSECTDRQAQDLQETAAAMEQMAQTIAQSRQTTEQIQRETERSAQLSTESEQAMQRSQQLMQELQQSSQQMGHI
;
A
#
# COMPACT_ATOMS: atom_id res chain seq x y z
N MET A 1 12.10 -40.09 -14.26
CA MET A 1 12.39 -38.65 -14.16
C MET A 1 11.23 -37.89 -14.84
N ARG A 2 10.25 -37.40 -14.07
CA ARG A 2 9.19 -36.55 -14.64
C ARG A 2 9.79 -35.15 -14.91
N SER A 3 9.59 -34.67 -16.11
CA SER A 3 10.16 -33.39 -16.59
C SER A 3 9.74 -32.22 -15.69
N ILE A 4 10.69 -31.32 -15.41
CA ILE A 4 10.46 -30.07 -14.65
C ILE A 4 9.36 -29.20 -15.30
N ALA A 5 9.10 -29.40 -16.60
CA ALA A 5 8.01 -28.76 -17.34
C ALA A 5 6.61 -29.23 -16.88
N ASP A 6 6.45 -30.51 -16.50
CA ASP A 6 5.16 -31.04 -16.04
C ASP A 6 4.76 -30.53 -14.64
N LEU A 7 5.74 -30.29 -13.76
CA LEU A 7 5.48 -29.73 -12.43
C LEU A 7 5.10 -28.25 -12.47
N SER A 8 5.63 -27.49 -13.43
CA SER A 8 5.28 -26.07 -13.60
C SER A 8 3.88 -25.87 -14.21
N THR A 9 3.50 -26.75 -15.14
CA THR A 9 2.16 -26.74 -15.74
C THR A 9 1.09 -27.22 -14.75
N GLN A 10 1.41 -28.17 -13.89
CA GLN A 10 0.50 -28.67 -12.87
C GLN A 10 0.27 -27.61 -11.76
N SER A 11 1.29 -26.86 -11.37
CA SER A 11 1.17 -25.75 -10.40
C SER A 11 0.35 -24.60 -10.96
N ALA A 12 0.55 -24.23 -12.23
CA ALA A 12 -0.23 -23.17 -12.88
C ALA A 12 -1.70 -23.59 -13.13
N ALA A 13 -1.93 -24.86 -13.48
CA ALA A 13 -3.26 -25.42 -13.66
C ALA A 13 -4.03 -25.52 -12.33
N THR A 14 -3.34 -25.88 -11.24
CA THR A 14 -3.91 -25.96 -9.89
C THR A 14 -4.27 -24.58 -9.34
N ALA A 15 -3.42 -23.57 -9.56
CA ALA A 15 -3.72 -22.18 -9.20
C ALA A 15 -4.91 -21.62 -10.02
N ALA A 16 -4.96 -21.93 -11.32
CA ALA A 16 -6.06 -21.52 -12.19
C ALA A 16 -7.39 -22.23 -11.82
N ALA A 17 -7.33 -23.52 -11.46
CA ALA A 17 -8.50 -24.30 -11.06
C ALA A 17 -9.03 -23.88 -9.69
N ALA A 18 -8.14 -23.64 -8.72
CA ALA A 18 -8.51 -23.15 -7.38
C ALA A 18 -9.20 -21.77 -7.45
N PHE A 19 -8.81 -20.93 -8.40
CA PHE A 19 -9.41 -19.60 -8.58
C PHE A 19 -10.74 -19.62 -9.36
N SER A 20 -10.97 -20.63 -10.20
CA SER A 20 -12.22 -20.78 -10.92
C SER A 20 -13.33 -21.44 -10.12
N SER A 21 -12.98 -22.19 -9.06
CA SER A 21 -13.92 -22.93 -8.20
C SER A 21 -14.33 -22.20 -6.91
N LEU A 22 -13.74 -21.03 -6.60
CA LEU A 22 -14.20 -20.22 -5.47
C LEU A 22 -15.57 -19.61 -5.79
N PRO A 23 -16.57 -19.75 -4.89
CA PRO A 23 -17.89 -19.18 -5.10
C PRO A 23 -17.74 -17.66 -5.25
N SER A 24 -18.17 -17.14 -6.40
CA SER A 24 -18.35 -15.71 -6.56
C SER A 24 -19.33 -15.25 -5.49
N HIS A 25 -18.95 -14.24 -4.69
CA HIS A 25 -19.85 -13.61 -3.72
C HIS A 25 -21.08 -13.04 -4.44
N ARG A 26 -22.06 -13.88 -4.72
CA ARG A 26 -23.36 -13.54 -5.28
C ARG A 26 -24.25 -12.75 -4.30
N ALA A 27 -23.86 -12.67 -3.04
CA ALA A 27 -24.63 -12.01 -1.99
C ALA A 27 -24.57 -10.46 -2.03
N ALA A 28 -23.55 -9.85 -2.65
CA ALA A 28 -23.46 -8.40 -2.77
C ALA A 28 -24.09 -7.83 -4.05
N ALA A 29 -24.56 -8.69 -4.97
CA ALA A 29 -25.07 -8.25 -6.27
C ALA A 29 -26.58 -7.91 -6.27
N GLN A 30 -27.29 -8.03 -5.17
CA GLN A 30 -28.73 -7.79 -5.11
C GLN A 30 -29.16 -6.36 -4.76
N SER A 31 -28.23 -5.41 -4.57
CA SER A 31 -28.58 -3.99 -4.39
C SER A 31 -28.12 -3.07 -5.53
N ALA A 32 -27.71 -3.60 -6.67
CA ALA A 32 -27.13 -2.83 -7.77
C ALA A 32 -28.12 -2.52 -8.87
N SER A 33 -29.16 -1.76 -8.58
CA SER A 33 -29.88 -0.96 -9.58
C SER A 33 -29.51 0.53 -9.54
N SER A 34 -28.30 0.87 -9.11
CA SER A 34 -27.68 2.16 -9.40
C SER A 34 -26.74 1.95 -10.58
N VAL A 35 -27.08 2.50 -11.76
CA VAL A 35 -26.15 2.73 -12.87
C VAL A 35 -24.97 3.51 -12.27
N GLY A 36 -23.96 2.77 -11.79
CA GLY A 36 -22.91 3.31 -10.93
C GLY A 36 -22.03 4.23 -11.75
N ARG A 37 -21.93 5.48 -11.31
CA ARG A 37 -20.92 6.43 -11.79
C ARG A 37 -19.54 5.81 -11.63
N GLY A 38 -18.72 5.84 -12.68
CA GLY A 38 -17.31 5.50 -12.57
C GLY A 38 -16.64 6.41 -11.55
N TYR A 39 -15.89 5.83 -10.61
CA TYR A 39 -15.06 6.61 -9.69
C TYR A 39 -13.76 6.97 -10.42
N ASP A 40 -13.47 8.27 -10.49
CA ASP A 40 -12.28 8.80 -11.11
C ASP A 40 -11.26 9.21 -10.05
N PHE A 41 -9.98 9.03 -10.34
CA PHE A 41 -8.88 9.34 -9.43
C PHE A 41 -7.70 9.96 -10.20
N PRO A 42 -6.79 10.72 -9.55
CA PRO A 42 -5.68 11.40 -10.21
C PRO A 42 -4.73 10.43 -10.92
N GLU A 43 -4.20 10.82 -12.09
CA GLU A 43 -3.21 10.03 -12.85
C GLU A 43 -1.91 9.79 -12.07
N SER A 44 -1.57 10.70 -11.15
CA SER A 44 -0.39 10.57 -10.28
C SER A 44 -0.54 9.48 -9.22
N MET A 45 -1.77 9.06 -8.92
CA MET A 45 -2.07 8.06 -7.89
C MET A 45 -1.84 6.66 -8.44
N LEU A 46 -0.98 5.89 -7.78
CA LEU A 46 -0.71 4.49 -8.09
C LEU A 46 -1.29 3.59 -7.00
N LEU A 47 -2.17 2.69 -7.40
CA LEU A 47 -2.76 1.69 -6.52
C LEU A 47 -1.86 0.46 -6.51
N MET A 48 -1.34 0.09 -5.34
CA MET A 48 -0.46 -1.07 -5.19
C MET A 48 -1.11 -2.14 -4.31
N SER A 49 -0.95 -3.38 -4.71
CA SER A 49 -1.23 -4.54 -3.85
C SER A 49 -0.25 -5.66 -4.13
N THR A 50 0.09 -6.44 -3.09
CA THR A 50 0.81 -7.70 -3.23
C THR A 50 -0.07 -8.86 -2.82
N THR A 51 0.21 -10.02 -3.37
CA THR A 51 -0.51 -11.26 -3.04
C THR A 51 0.47 -12.40 -2.84
N ASP A 52 0.04 -13.43 -2.13
CA ASP A 52 0.69 -14.71 -2.08
C ASP A 52 0.51 -15.50 -3.41
N LYS A 53 1.02 -16.73 -3.46
CA LYS A 53 0.87 -17.64 -4.63
C LYS A 53 -0.59 -17.99 -4.94
N GLN A 54 -1.45 -17.97 -3.93
CA GLN A 54 -2.87 -18.27 -4.02
C GLN A 54 -3.71 -17.07 -4.45
N GLY A 55 -3.07 -15.90 -4.60
CA GLY A 55 -3.74 -14.66 -4.95
C GLY A 55 -4.47 -13.98 -3.79
N ARG A 56 -4.12 -14.30 -2.52
CA ARG A 56 -4.62 -13.62 -1.34
C ARG A 56 -3.80 -12.36 -1.11
N ILE A 57 -4.46 -11.26 -0.81
CA ILE A 57 -3.83 -9.96 -0.58
C ILE A 57 -2.98 -10.02 0.69
N THR A 58 -1.70 -9.73 0.58
CA THR A 58 -0.72 -9.68 1.67
C THR A 58 -0.33 -8.26 2.05
N HIS A 59 -0.51 -7.31 1.13
CA HIS A 59 -0.29 -5.88 1.37
C HIS A 59 -1.10 -5.06 0.37
N CYS A 60 -1.49 -3.86 0.77
CA CYS A 60 -2.05 -2.84 -0.11
C CYS A 60 -1.67 -1.46 0.42
N ASN A 61 -1.50 -0.50 -0.50
CA ASN A 61 -1.25 0.89 -0.13
C ASN A 61 -2.57 1.64 0.12
N GLN A 62 -2.48 2.79 0.77
CA GLN A 62 -3.64 3.63 1.09
C GLN A 62 -4.42 4.05 -0.17
N ALA A 63 -3.74 4.34 -1.28
CA ALA A 63 -4.42 4.67 -2.53
C ALA A 63 -5.35 3.54 -3.02
N PHE A 64 -4.95 2.28 -2.81
CA PHE A 64 -5.81 1.15 -3.16
C PHE A 64 -7.03 1.04 -2.24
N GLU A 65 -6.88 1.32 -0.95
CA GLU A 65 -8.00 1.39 0.01
C GLU A 65 -9.00 2.48 -0.40
N GLU A 66 -8.51 3.70 -0.62
CA GLU A 66 -9.32 4.86 -0.97
C GLU A 66 -10.12 4.63 -2.27
N VAL A 67 -9.44 4.19 -3.34
CA VAL A 67 -10.08 4.01 -4.65
C VAL A 67 -10.99 2.79 -4.68
N SER A 68 -10.62 1.70 -4.02
CA SER A 68 -11.47 0.50 -3.94
C SER A 68 -12.64 0.66 -2.98
N GLY A 69 -12.50 1.55 -1.98
CA GLY A 69 -13.50 1.78 -0.93
C GLY A 69 -13.53 0.70 0.16
N PHE A 70 -12.63 -0.29 0.09
CA PHE A 70 -12.44 -1.29 1.14
C PHE A 70 -11.37 -0.82 2.12
N SER A 71 -11.55 -1.06 3.41
CA SER A 71 -10.51 -0.85 4.41
C SER A 71 -9.39 -1.90 4.29
N LYS A 72 -8.20 -1.57 4.79
CA LYS A 72 -7.05 -2.51 4.82
C LYS A 72 -7.43 -3.84 5.50
N HIS A 73 -8.18 -3.76 6.61
CA HIS A 73 -8.63 -4.94 7.35
C HIS A 73 -9.53 -5.86 6.51
N GLU A 74 -10.42 -5.29 5.69
CA GLU A 74 -11.31 -6.06 4.80
C GLU A 74 -10.57 -6.67 3.61
N LEU A 75 -9.47 -6.05 3.17
CA LEU A 75 -8.67 -6.52 2.03
C LEU A 75 -7.66 -7.61 2.41
N MET A 76 -7.04 -7.49 3.59
CA MET A 76 -5.95 -8.39 3.99
C MET A 76 -6.40 -9.84 4.10
N GLY A 77 -5.65 -10.76 3.50
CA GLY A 77 -5.94 -12.20 3.48
C GLY A 77 -7.08 -12.60 2.52
N GLN A 78 -7.82 -11.64 1.96
CA GLN A 78 -8.88 -11.94 1.00
C GLN A 78 -8.33 -12.26 -0.39
N PRO A 79 -9.01 -13.13 -1.15
CA PRO A 79 -8.68 -13.33 -2.55
C PRO A 79 -8.81 -12.03 -3.34
N HIS A 80 -7.86 -11.74 -4.22
CA HIS A 80 -7.82 -10.49 -4.99
C HIS A 80 -9.06 -10.26 -5.89
N ASN A 81 -9.88 -11.29 -6.11
CA ASN A 81 -11.14 -11.18 -6.85
C ASN A 81 -12.24 -10.40 -6.10
N ILE A 82 -12.00 -9.98 -4.84
CA ILE A 82 -12.91 -9.12 -4.07
C ILE A 82 -13.22 -7.82 -4.81
N VAL A 83 -12.24 -7.26 -5.54
CA VAL A 83 -12.42 -6.04 -6.35
C VAL A 83 -12.83 -6.32 -7.80
N ARG A 84 -13.15 -7.56 -8.16
CA ARG A 84 -13.46 -7.90 -9.55
C ARG A 84 -14.85 -7.43 -9.95
N HIS A 85 -14.94 -6.67 -11.05
CA HIS A 85 -16.24 -6.29 -11.62
C HIS A 85 -16.81 -7.43 -12.47
N PRO A 86 -18.13 -7.72 -12.38
CA PRO A 86 -18.79 -8.79 -13.12
C PRO A 86 -18.69 -8.66 -14.66
N ASP A 87 -18.64 -7.43 -15.18
CA ASP A 87 -18.54 -7.15 -16.62
C ASP A 87 -17.23 -7.63 -17.25
N VAL A 88 -16.18 -7.90 -16.43
CA VAL A 88 -14.89 -8.32 -16.96
C VAL A 88 -14.94 -9.80 -17.34
N PRO A 89 -14.74 -10.15 -18.63
CA PRO A 89 -14.74 -11.54 -19.06
C PRO A 89 -13.72 -12.39 -18.33
N SER A 90 -14.10 -13.63 -18.00
CA SER A 90 -13.22 -14.56 -17.30
C SER A 90 -11.93 -14.88 -18.04
N GLU A 91 -11.94 -14.76 -19.37
CA GLU A 91 -10.80 -14.97 -20.27
C GLU A 91 -9.64 -13.99 -19.99
N ILE A 92 -9.94 -12.76 -19.56
CA ILE A 92 -8.94 -11.77 -19.15
C ILE A 92 -8.13 -12.29 -17.95
N PHE A 93 -8.83 -12.82 -16.94
CA PHE A 93 -8.18 -13.34 -15.73
C PHE A 93 -7.49 -14.68 -16.00
N LYS A 94 -8.03 -15.52 -16.88
CA LYS A 94 -7.35 -16.75 -17.32
C LYS A 94 -6.00 -16.43 -17.99
N ASP A 95 -5.98 -15.44 -18.88
CA ASP A 95 -4.73 -14.96 -19.51
C ASP A 95 -3.77 -14.35 -18.49
N LEU A 96 -4.28 -13.55 -17.55
CA LEU A 96 -3.49 -12.96 -16.47
C LEU A 96 -2.78 -14.07 -15.68
N TRP A 97 -3.53 -15.01 -15.11
CA TRP A 97 -2.98 -16.07 -14.26
C TRP A 97 -2.05 -17.01 -15.03
N ALA A 98 -2.39 -17.36 -16.26
CA ALA A 98 -1.49 -18.13 -17.13
C ALA A 98 -0.18 -17.40 -17.39
N THR A 99 -0.21 -16.08 -17.54
CA THR A 99 0.99 -15.28 -17.83
C THR A 99 1.90 -15.15 -16.60
N ILE A 100 1.34 -14.70 -15.47
CA ILE A 100 2.13 -14.46 -14.26
C ILE A 100 2.59 -15.76 -13.58
N GLY A 101 1.81 -16.83 -13.67
CA GLY A 101 2.17 -18.16 -13.19
C GLY A 101 3.39 -18.75 -13.91
N HIS A 102 3.66 -18.34 -15.16
CA HIS A 102 4.88 -18.68 -15.88
C HIS A 102 6.02 -17.66 -15.67
N GLY A 103 5.95 -16.82 -14.65
CA GLY A 103 6.99 -15.83 -14.35
C GLY A 103 7.07 -14.66 -15.32
N ARG A 104 6.00 -14.39 -16.09
CA ARG A 104 5.94 -13.28 -17.05
C ARG A 104 5.10 -12.13 -16.50
N ILE A 105 5.40 -10.92 -16.96
CA ILE A 105 4.62 -9.73 -16.66
C ILE A 105 3.32 -9.76 -17.47
N TRP A 106 2.22 -9.39 -16.84
CA TRP A 106 0.93 -9.17 -17.49
C TRP A 106 0.53 -7.70 -17.37
N GLN A 107 -0.07 -7.16 -18.43
CA GLN A 107 -0.63 -5.81 -18.40
C GLN A 107 -1.94 -5.77 -19.15
N GLY A 108 -2.88 -4.95 -18.67
CA GLY A 108 -4.19 -4.80 -19.32
C GLY A 108 -5.08 -3.81 -18.60
N THR A 109 -6.05 -3.28 -19.33
CA THR A 109 -7.07 -2.39 -18.78
C THR A 109 -8.19 -3.21 -18.17
N VAL A 110 -8.51 -2.97 -16.90
CA VAL A 110 -9.46 -3.76 -16.12
C VAL A 110 -10.46 -2.84 -15.42
N LYS A 111 -11.73 -3.25 -15.45
CA LYS A 111 -12.81 -2.65 -14.68
C LYS A 111 -12.87 -3.32 -13.32
N ASN A 112 -12.77 -2.56 -12.25
CA ASN A 112 -12.89 -3.05 -10.88
C ASN A 112 -14.20 -2.58 -10.25
N ALA A 113 -14.75 -3.41 -9.35
CA ALA A 113 -15.86 -3.03 -8.50
C ALA A 113 -15.36 -2.26 -7.28
N ARG A 114 -16.16 -1.31 -6.80
CA ARG A 114 -15.90 -0.54 -5.58
C ARG A 114 -16.81 -1.04 -4.45
N HIS A 115 -16.30 -1.03 -3.23
CA HIS A 115 -17.13 -1.30 -2.05
C HIS A 115 -18.26 -0.27 -1.94
N GLY A 116 -19.46 -0.71 -1.59
CA GLY A 116 -20.63 0.16 -1.55
C GLY A 116 -21.25 0.52 -2.90
N GLY A 117 -20.74 -0.05 -4.00
CA GLY A 117 -21.27 0.14 -5.36
C GLY A 117 -20.42 1.08 -6.21
N GLY A 118 -20.66 1.02 -7.53
CA GLY A 118 -19.85 1.74 -8.51
C GLY A 118 -18.66 0.92 -9.02
N HIS A 119 -17.83 1.57 -9.82
CA HIS A 119 -16.68 0.92 -10.44
C HIS A 119 -15.57 1.95 -10.73
N TYR A 120 -14.37 1.46 -10.98
CA TYR A 120 -13.24 2.26 -11.44
C TYR A 120 -12.42 1.49 -12.48
N TRP A 121 -11.82 2.23 -13.40
CA TRP A 121 -11.00 1.67 -14.46
C TRP A 121 -9.52 1.87 -14.19
N VAL A 122 -8.75 0.81 -14.38
CA VAL A 122 -7.31 0.83 -14.16
C VAL A 122 -6.56 0.20 -15.33
N ARG A 123 -5.39 0.75 -15.63
CA ARG A 123 -4.34 0.05 -16.35
C ARG A 123 -3.52 -0.74 -15.34
N ALA A 124 -3.70 -2.05 -15.31
CA ALA A 124 -3.03 -2.94 -14.36
C ALA A 124 -1.72 -3.47 -14.93
N TYR A 125 -0.69 -3.46 -14.09
CA TYR A 125 0.63 -4.01 -14.33
C TYR A 125 0.91 -5.05 -13.25
N VAL A 126 0.91 -6.33 -13.62
CA VAL A 126 1.06 -7.44 -12.67
C VAL A 126 2.38 -8.15 -12.92
N THR A 127 3.21 -8.16 -11.90
CA THR A 127 4.57 -8.72 -11.93
C THR A 127 4.69 -9.86 -10.93
N PRO A 128 5.19 -11.05 -11.31
CA PRO A 128 5.50 -12.09 -10.36
C PRO A 128 6.71 -11.71 -9.51
N VAL A 129 6.61 -11.91 -8.19
CA VAL A 129 7.74 -11.83 -7.27
C VAL A 129 8.43 -13.17 -7.28
N LEU A 130 9.68 -13.21 -7.75
CA LEU A 130 10.42 -14.45 -7.95
C LEU A 130 11.45 -14.67 -6.84
N GLN A 131 11.52 -15.89 -6.34
CA GLN A 131 12.60 -16.38 -5.49
C GLN A 131 13.15 -17.67 -6.09
N ALA A 132 14.47 -17.71 -6.36
CA ALA A 132 15.12 -18.81 -7.07
C ALA A 132 14.40 -19.21 -8.38
N GLY A 133 13.94 -18.22 -9.16
CA GLY A 133 13.24 -18.40 -10.44
C GLY A 133 11.78 -18.88 -10.34
N LYS A 134 11.24 -19.07 -9.14
CA LYS A 134 9.85 -19.49 -8.93
C LYS A 134 9.02 -18.35 -8.33
N PRO A 135 7.77 -18.14 -8.78
CA PRO A 135 6.88 -17.16 -8.17
C PRO A 135 6.58 -17.52 -6.71
N ILE A 136 6.82 -16.56 -5.80
CA ILE A 136 6.44 -16.66 -4.39
C ILE A 136 5.20 -15.83 -4.08
N GLY A 137 4.84 -14.92 -4.98
CA GLY A 137 3.70 -14.03 -4.89
C GLY A 137 3.63 -13.14 -6.12
N TYR A 138 2.74 -12.18 -6.10
CA TYR A 138 2.52 -11.27 -7.21
C TYR A 138 2.37 -9.84 -6.71
N MET A 139 2.98 -8.89 -7.41
CA MET A 139 2.79 -7.45 -7.20
C MET A 139 1.93 -6.90 -8.32
N SER A 140 0.90 -6.17 -8.00
CA SER A 140 0.05 -5.48 -8.95
C SER A 140 0.08 -3.98 -8.68
N VAL A 141 0.58 -3.22 -9.64
CA VAL A 141 0.51 -1.76 -9.64
C VAL A 141 -0.51 -1.33 -10.69
N ARG A 142 -1.35 -0.37 -10.36
CA ARG A 142 -2.44 0.10 -11.21
C ARG A 142 -2.39 1.60 -11.29
N ALA A 143 -2.43 2.11 -12.52
CA ALA A 143 -2.62 3.52 -12.82
C ALA A 143 -4.05 3.76 -13.31
N ARG A 144 -4.49 5.01 -13.31
CA ARG A 144 -5.74 5.41 -13.96
C ARG A 144 -5.69 5.03 -15.45
N ALA A 145 -6.75 4.41 -15.95
CA ALA A 145 -6.87 4.15 -17.38
C ALA A 145 -7.35 5.40 -18.11
N SER A 146 -6.77 5.70 -19.27
CA SER A 146 -7.24 6.78 -20.13
C SER A 146 -8.58 6.40 -20.81
N ASP A 147 -9.32 7.42 -21.25
CA ASP A 147 -10.60 7.19 -21.94
C ASP A 147 -10.45 6.33 -23.18
N GLN A 148 -9.32 6.48 -23.92
CA GLN A 148 -9.01 5.63 -25.07
C GLN A 148 -8.82 4.16 -24.64
N GLU A 149 -8.06 3.90 -23.58
CA GLU A 149 -7.82 2.55 -23.06
C GLU A 149 -9.12 1.91 -22.54
N ILE A 150 -10.00 2.71 -21.93
CA ILE A 150 -11.34 2.26 -21.51
C ILE A 150 -12.17 1.84 -22.70
N ALA A 151 -12.25 2.66 -23.76
CA ALA A 151 -13.01 2.36 -24.96
C ALA A 151 -12.47 1.09 -25.68
N GLU A 152 -11.15 0.95 -25.78
CA GLU A 152 -10.51 -0.24 -26.34
C GLU A 152 -10.82 -1.50 -25.51
N ALA A 153 -10.78 -1.40 -24.17
CA ALA A 153 -11.11 -2.51 -23.29
C ALA A 153 -12.58 -2.92 -23.38
N GLN A 154 -13.50 -1.96 -23.43
CA GLN A 154 -14.93 -2.24 -23.60
C GLN A 154 -15.20 -2.97 -24.92
N LYS A 155 -14.58 -2.52 -26.01
CA LYS A 155 -14.67 -3.21 -27.31
C LYS A 155 -14.11 -4.63 -27.25
N LEU A 156 -12.94 -4.79 -26.60
CA LEU A 156 -12.32 -6.11 -26.40
C LEU A 156 -13.25 -7.04 -25.60
N TYR A 157 -13.89 -6.55 -24.53
CA TYR A 157 -14.82 -7.33 -23.72
C TYR A 157 -16.04 -7.79 -24.54
N ALA A 158 -16.60 -6.88 -25.33
CA ALA A 158 -17.70 -7.22 -26.24
C ALA A 158 -17.27 -8.27 -27.27
N ASP A 159 -16.08 -8.14 -27.87
CA ASP A 159 -15.53 -9.10 -28.83
C ASP A 159 -15.27 -10.47 -28.19
N ILE A 160 -14.78 -10.54 -26.95
CA ILE A 160 -14.59 -11.80 -26.21
C ILE A 160 -15.93 -12.50 -25.96
N VAL A 161 -16.94 -11.76 -25.52
CA VAL A 161 -18.28 -12.31 -25.28
C VAL A 161 -18.91 -12.81 -26.60
N ALA A 162 -18.79 -12.00 -27.66
CA ALA A 162 -19.33 -12.36 -28.98
C ALA A 162 -18.67 -13.59 -29.62
N GLN A 163 -17.40 -13.88 -29.28
CA GLN A 163 -16.76 -15.09 -29.84
C GLN A 163 -17.08 -16.38 -29.08
N ARG A 164 -17.68 -16.31 -27.84
CA ARG A 164 -18.07 -17.52 -27.09
C ARG A 164 -19.06 -18.40 -27.83
N SER A 165 -19.94 -17.79 -28.68
CA SER A 165 -20.91 -18.49 -29.51
C SER A 165 -20.32 -19.06 -30.82
N ARG A 166 -19.03 -18.83 -31.12
CA ARG A 166 -18.40 -19.26 -32.38
C ARG A 166 -17.68 -20.60 -32.20
N ALA A 167 -17.78 -21.48 -33.18
CA ALA A 167 -17.11 -22.79 -33.18
C ALA A 167 -15.58 -22.69 -33.19
N LYS A 168 -15.01 -21.60 -33.75
CA LYS A 168 -13.56 -21.34 -33.75
C LYS A 168 -13.28 -19.92 -33.24
N PRO A 169 -12.36 -19.75 -32.28
CA PRO A 169 -11.98 -18.43 -31.78
C PRO A 169 -11.32 -17.61 -32.90
N ARG A 170 -11.66 -16.35 -33.03
CA ARG A 170 -11.07 -15.42 -33.98
C ARG A 170 -9.72 -14.92 -33.56
N PHE A 171 -9.52 -14.83 -32.24
CA PHE A 171 -8.29 -14.42 -31.60
C PHE A 171 -8.16 -15.10 -30.21
N ILE A 172 -6.95 -15.11 -29.67
CA ILE A 172 -6.67 -15.49 -28.28
C ILE A 172 -5.94 -14.35 -27.58
N LEU A 173 -6.09 -14.31 -26.25
CA LEU A 173 -5.30 -13.43 -25.41
C LEU A 173 -3.98 -14.12 -25.05
N HIS A 174 -2.91 -13.36 -25.00
CA HIS A 174 -1.59 -13.83 -24.57
C HIS A 174 -0.78 -12.69 -23.94
N GLY A 175 -0.67 -12.70 -22.63
CA GLY A 175 0.03 -11.64 -21.88
C GLY A 175 -0.65 -10.27 -21.99
N GLY A 176 -2.00 -10.24 -21.99
CA GLY A 176 -2.79 -9.02 -22.15
C GLY A 176 -2.90 -8.51 -23.60
N ARG A 177 -2.29 -9.22 -24.56
CA ARG A 177 -2.30 -8.81 -25.98
C ARG A 177 -3.16 -9.74 -26.82
N ILE A 178 -3.83 -9.16 -27.83
CA ILE A 178 -4.65 -9.90 -28.79
C ILE A 178 -3.74 -10.59 -29.82
N ARG A 179 -3.89 -11.90 -29.97
CA ARG A 179 -3.28 -12.70 -31.04
C ARG A 179 -4.36 -13.17 -32.02
N ILE A 180 -4.31 -12.65 -33.24
CA ILE A 180 -5.23 -13.01 -34.30
C ILE A 180 -4.73 -14.26 -35.05
N PHE A 181 -5.62 -15.22 -35.33
CA PHE A 181 -5.33 -16.38 -36.17
C PHE A 181 -5.45 -16.04 -37.67
N GLY A 182 -4.63 -16.68 -38.52
CA GLY A 182 -4.70 -16.59 -39.93
C GLY A 182 -3.42 -16.16 -40.64
N TRP A 183 -3.49 -15.95 -41.98
CA TRP A 183 -2.31 -15.59 -42.79
C TRP A 183 -1.68 -14.23 -42.39
N ARG A 184 -2.45 -13.34 -41.84
CA ARG A 184 -1.96 -12.09 -41.24
C ARG A 184 -0.96 -12.34 -40.08
N ASN A 185 -0.96 -13.55 -39.49
CA ASN A 185 0.03 -14.00 -38.53
C ASN A 185 1.41 -14.28 -39.16
N GLN A 186 1.45 -14.52 -40.51
CA GLN A 186 2.73 -14.65 -41.24
C GLN A 186 3.52 -13.31 -41.22
N TRP A 187 2.80 -12.19 -41.39
CA TRP A 187 3.42 -10.85 -41.25
C TRP A 187 3.93 -10.58 -39.81
N SER A 188 3.26 -11.12 -38.81
CA SER A 188 3.72 -11.04 -37.42
C SER A 188 4.96 -11.93 -37.15
N LYS A 189 5.17 -12.99 -37.94
CA LYS A 189 6.41 -13.78 -37.90
C LYS A 189 7.62 -12.97 -38.42
N LEU A 190 7.44 -12.17 -39.47
CA LEU A 190 8.46 -11.24 -39.96
C LEU A 190 8.84 -10.21 -38.89
N GLN A 191 7.88 -9.78 -38.09
CA GLN A 191 8.11 -8.88 -36.96
C GLN A 191 8.86 -9.52 -35.80
N ARG A 192 8.96 -10.86 -35.74
CA ARG A 192 9.70 -11.63 -34.72
C ARG A 192 11.10 -12.02 -35.13
N LEU A 193 11.52 -11.71 -36.37
CA LEU A 193 12.88 -11.90 -36.80
C LEU A 193 13.85 -11.17 -35.90
N SER A 194 15.00 -11.76 -35.62
CA SER A 194 16.08 -11.11 -34.87
C SER A 194 16.52 -9.81 -35.59
N LEU A 195 17.09 -8.87 -34.86
CA LEU A 195 17.59 -7.62 -35.46
C LEU A 195 18.53 -7.89 -36.61
N THR A 196 19.44 -8.88 -36.47
CA THR A 196 20.37 -9.32 -37.50
C THR A 196 19.69 -9.87 -38.74
N GLN A 197 18.66 -10.71 -38.56
CA GLN A 197 17.88 -11.25 -39.70
C GLN A 197 17.12 -10.15 -40.45
N ARG A 198 16.55 -9.17 -39.74
CA ARG A 198 15.91 -8.01 -40.38
C ARG A 198 16.88 -7.15 -41.13
N GLN A 199 18.07 -6.94 -40.60
CA GLN A 199 19.13 -6.20 -41.29
C GLN A 199 19.58 -6.94 -42.56
N ALA A 200 19.75 -8.25 -42.49
CA ALA A 200 20.03 -9.09 -43.64
C ALA A 200 18.96 -8.99 -44.74
N VAL A 201 17.66 -9.08 -44.35
CA VAL A 201 16.54 -8.92 -45.28
C VAL A 201 16.52 -7.50 -45.90
N LEU A 202 16.91 -6.47 -45.17
CA LEU A 202 16.97 -5.09 -45.65
C LEU A 202 18.14 -4.87 -46.62
N GLN A 203 19.28 -5.57 -46.44
CA GLN A 203 20.44 -5.48 -47.30
C GLN A 203 20.36 -6.35 -48.57
N LEU A 204 19.55 -7.42 -48.54
CA LEU A 204 19.38 -8.33 -49.68
C LEU A 204 19.04 -7.62 -50.99
N PRO A 205 18.08 -6.67 -51.07
CA PRO A 205 17.75 -5.96 -52.32
C PRO A 205 18.93 -5.11 -52.82
N LEU A 206 19.77 -4.53 -51.95
CA LEU A 206 20.97 -3.79 -52.35
C LEU A 206 21.95 -4.70 -53.09
N VAL A 207 22.21 -5.89 -52.50
CA VAL A 207 23.12 -6.87 -53.09
C VAL A 207 22.55 -7.40 -54.44
N VAL A 208 21.26 -7.74 -54.44
CA VAL A 208 20.60 -8.21 -55.67
C VAL A 208 20.65 -7.14 -56.78
N LEU A 209 20.33 -5.89 -56.45
CA LEU A 209 20.35 -4.80 -57.42
C LEU A 209 21.76 -4.53 -57.94
N ALA A 210 22.79 -4.53 -57.07
CA ALA A 210 24.16 -4.33 -57.43
C ALA A 210 24.74 -5.44 -58.36
N LEU A 211 24.25 -6.69 -58.18
CA LEU A 211 24.65 -7.82 -59.03
C LEU A 211 23.85 -7.92 -60.32
N LEU A 212 22.57 -7.58 -60.32
CA LEU A 212 21.68 -7.74 -61.45
C LEU A 212 21.97 -6.74 -62.58
N PHE A 213 22.31 -5.50 -62.25
CA PHE A 213 22.57 -4.45 -63.23
C PHE A 213 23.72 -4.78 -64.20
N PRO A 214 24.94 -5.18 -63.72
CA PRO A 214 26.01 -5.62 -64.57
C PRO A 214 25.67 -6.87 -65.39
N LEU A 215 24.93 -7.83 -64.82
CA LEU A 215 24.52 -9.06 -65.50
C LEU A 215 23.57 -8.80 -66.68
N LEU A 216 22.78 -7.73 -66.61
CA LEU A 216 21.89 -7.30 -67.70
C LEU A 216 22.62 -6.47 -68.79
N GLY A 217 23.95 -6.29 -68.68
CA GLY A 217 24.73 -5.53 -69.63
C GLY A 217 24.48 -4.01 -69.59
N TRP A 218 23.92 -3.50 -68.52
CA TRP A 218 23.64 -2.07 -68.35
C TRP A 218 24.91 -1.33 -67.87
N THR A 219 25.72 -0.90 -68.86
CA THR A 219 27.02 -0.25 -68.64
C THR A 219 27.03 1.23 -69.02
N ALA A 220 25.96 1.75 -69.63
CA ALA A 220 25.93 3.15 -70.05
C ALA A 220 25.96 4.09 -68.81
N PRO A 221 26.66 5.27 -68.91
CA PRO A 221 26.84 6.18 -67.76
C PRO A 221 25.53 6.61 -67.06
N TRP A 222 24.46 6.84 -67.85
CA TRP A 222 23.18 7.21 -67.31
C TRP A 222 22.52 6.05 -66.52
N GLN A 223 22.71 4.79 -66.94
CA GLN A 223 22.24 3.59 -66.26
C GLN A 223 22.96 3.41 -64.91
N LEU A 224 24.26 3.64 -64.86
CA LEU A 224 25.03 3.64 -63.64
C LEU A 224 24.59 4.75 -62.69
N GLY A 225 24.22 5.92 -63.23
CA GLY A 225 23.65 7.02 -62.46
C GLY A 225 22.32 6.64 -61.80
N VAL A 226 21.41 5.95 -62.54
CA VAL A 226 20.14 5.43 -61.99
C VAL A 226 20.40 4.38 -60.91
N LEU A 227 21.33 3.45 -61.13
CA LEU A 227 21.70 2.46 -60.10
C LEU A 227 22.19 3.12 -58.85
N ALA A 228 23.11 4.10 -58.94
CA ALA A 228 23.63 4.83 -57.81
C ALA A 228 22.49 5.56 -57.03
N ALA A 229 21.57 6.20 -57.76
CA ALA A 229 20.43 6.87 -57.12
C ALA A 229 19.51 5.88 -56.40
N LEU A 230 19.23 4.69 -56.98
CA LEU A 230 18.44 3.65 -56.32
C LEU A 230 19.14 3.08 -55.06
N LEU A 231 20.45 2.84 -55.15
CA LEU A 231 21.23 2.35 -54.00
C LEU A 231 21.28 3.38 -52.88
N LEU A 232 21.48 4.66 -53.19
CA LEU A 232 21.47 5.74 -52.23
C LEU A 232 20.07 5.93 -51.59
N GLY A 233 19.03 5.95 -52.43
CA GLY A 233 17.63 6.04 -51.94
C GLY A 233 17.24 4.90 -51.00
N TRP A 234 17.61 3.66 -51.36
CA TRP A 234 17.39 2.50 -50.53
C TRP A 234 18.21 2.57 -49.21
N SER A 235 19.48 2.98 -49.28
CA SER A 235 20.31 3.15 -48.07
C SER A 235 19.74 4.21 -47.16
N ALA A 236 19.28 5.34 -47.66
CA ALA A 236 18.63 6.39 -46.86
C ALA A 236 17.35 5.89 -46.20
N MET A 237 16.53 5.14 -46.96
CA MET A 237 15.31 4.52 -46.42
C MET A 237 15.65 3.49 -45.34
N ALA A 238 16.64 2.64 -45.54
CA ALA A 238 17.11 1.65 -44.60
C ALA A 238 17.65 2.31 -43.30
N LEU A 239 18.42 3.39 -43.44
CA LEU A 239 18.94 4.16 -42.31
C LEU A 239 17.82 4.83 -41.50
N GLY A 240 16.86 5.47 -42.19
CA GLY A 240 15.70 6.06 -41.54
C GLY A 240 14.84 5.01 -40.82
N TRP A 241 14.66 3.81 -41.39
CA TRP A 241 13.99 2.70 -40.76
C TRP A 241 14.77 2.22 -39.52
N LEU A 242 16.08 2.07 -39.61
CA LEU A 242 16.96 1.68 -38.50
C LEU A 242 16.88 2.68 -37.35
N HIS A 243 16.99 3.97 -37.68
CA HIS A 243 16.88 5.06 -36.68
C HIS A 243 15.55 4.98 -35.91
N ARG A 244 14.42 4.89 -36.63
CA ARG A 244 13.07 4.81 -35.99
C ARG A 244 12.83 3.52 -35.23
N ARG A 245 13.43 2.40 -35.63
CA ARG A 245 13.15 1.08 -35.06
C ARG A 245 14.17 0.62 -34.02
N ILE A 246 15.37 1.18 -34.00
CA ILE A 246 16.43 0.78 -33.09
C ILE A 246 16.92 1.97 -32.26
N THR A 247 17.36 3.05 -32.94
CA THR A 247 18.00 4.17 -32.23
C THR A 247 17.03 4.89 -31.29
N GLN A 248 15.90 5.33 -31.79
CA GLN A 248 14.88 6.01 -30.94
C GLN A 248 14.41 5.20 -29.73
N PRO A 249 14.03 3.90 -29.87
CA PRO A 249 13.69 3.08 -28.71
C PRO A 249 14.85 2.88 -27.73
N LEU A 250 16.08 2.78 -28.23
CA LEU A 250 17.25 2.63 -27.38
C LEU A 250 17.54 3.90 -26.58
N GLU A 251 17.41 5.07 -27.21
CA GLU A 251 17.51 6.37 -26.53
C GLU A 251 16.43 6.53 -25.44
N ALA A 252 15.20 6.13 -25.74
CA ALA A 252 14.12 6.14 -24.76
C ALA A 252 14.38 5.18 -23.56
N ILE A 253 14.96 4.01 -23.82
CA ILE A 253 15.37 3.07 -22.77
C ILE A 253 16.51 3.66 -21.95
N HIS A 254 17.49 4.28 -22.61
CA HIS A 254 18.62 4.92 -21.94
C HIS A 254 18.13 6.06 -21.03
N ALA A 255 17.26 6.95 -21.53
CA ALA A 255 16.68 8.03 -20.75
C ALA A 255 15.92 7.50 -19.51
N LEU A 256 15.05 6.50 -19.69
CA LEU A 256 14.30 5.88 -18.58
C LEU A 256 15.24 5.20 -17.58
N SER A 257 16.33 4.57 -18.05
CA SER A 257 17.36 3.99 -17.16
C SER A 257 18.08 5.06 -16.35
N ALA A 258 18.37 6.22 -16.95
CA ALA A 258 19.01 7.34 -16.27
C ALA A 258 18.09 7.95 -15.20
N GLU A 259 16.78 8.13 -15.49
CA GLU A 259 15.78 8.56 -14.52
C GLU A 259 15.70 7.60 -13.32
N ILE A 260 15.63 6.29 -13.58
CA ILE A 260 15.63 5.27 -12.52
C ILE A 260 16.93 5.34 -11.69
N ALA A 261 18.07 5.49 -12.32
CA ALA A 261 19.38 5.53 -11.66
C ALA A 261 19.58 6.80 -10.82
N SER A 262 19.01 7.94 -11.25
CA SER A 262 19.03 9.19 -10.47
C SER A 262 18.00 9.24 -9.35
N GLY A 263 17.09 8.25 -9.26
CA GLY A 263 16.00 8.26 -8.31
C GLY A 263 14.85 9.19 -8.69
N GLU A 264 14.87 9.77 -9.88
CA GLU A 264 13.79 10.60 -10.40
C GLU A 264 12.68 9.70 -10.98
N LEU A 265 11.62 9.52 -10.22
CA LEU A 265 10.50 8.64 -10.59
C LEU A 265 9.24 9.41 -11.02
N SER A 266 9.37 10.72 -11.28
CA SER A 266 8.26 11.60 -11.64
C SER A 266 7.96 11.62 -13.14
N GLY A 267 8.85 11.09 -13.99
CA GLY A 267 8.75 11.13 -15.44
C GLY A 267 7.48 10.50 -16.02
N THR A 268 7.05 11.02 -17.18
CA THR A 268 5.92 10.44 -17.92
C THR A 268 6.36 9.15 -18.62
N LEU A 269 5.57 8.10 -18.45
CA LEU A 269 5.86 6.81 -19.06
C LEU A 269 5.76 6.89 -20.59
N PRO A 270 6.74 6.36 -21.33
CA PRO A 270 6.67 6.34 -22.78
C PRO A 270 5.51 5.50 -23.28
N LYS A 271 4.91 5.92 -24.41
CA LYS A 271 3.81 5.19 -25.06
C LYS A 271 4.26 3.77 -25.44
N ASP A 272 3.31 2.85 -25.46
CA ASP A 272 3.59 1.46 -25.80
C ASP A 272 4.15 1.34 -27.22
N LEU A 273 5.31 0.68 -27.34
CA LEU A 273 5.92 0.37 -28.63
C LEU A 273 5.34 -0.91 -29.23
N PRO A 274 5.40 -1.04 -30.57
CA PRO A 274 5.00 -2.28 -31.23
C PRO A 274 5.81 -3.48 -30.72
N PRO A 275 5.30 -4.72 -30.84
CA PRO A 275 5.95 -5.94 -30.36
C PRO A 275 7.26 -6.20 -31.12
N HIS A 276 8.35 -5.77 -30.55
CA HIS A 276 9.72 -5.78 -31.06
C HIS A 276 10.65 -6.15 -29.90
N PRO A 277 11.80 -6.80 -30.08
CA PRO A 277 12.70 -7.14 -28.98
C PRO A 277 13.09 -5.95 -28.10
N LEU A 278 13.34 -4.77 -28.69
CA LEU A 278 13.59 -3.53 -27.93
C LEU A 278 12.33 -2.98 -27.27
N GLY A 279 11.15 -3.13 -27.89
CA GLY A 279 9.86 -2.80 -27.28
C GLY A 279 9.59 -3.62 -26.04
N LEU A 280 9.98 -4.91 -26.04
CA LEU A 280 9.87 -5.77 -24.85
C LEU A 280 10.83 -5.31 -23.74
N LEU A 281 12.06 -4.87 -24.10
CA LEU A 281 13.00 -4.33 -23.13
C LEU A 281 12.47 -3.02 -22.53
N GLN A 282 11.95 -2.11 -23.36
CA GLN A 282 11.33 -0.87 -22.89
C GLN A 282 10.13 -1.15 -21.98
N GLU A 283 9.28 -2.13 -22.29
CA GLU A 283 8.16 -2.56 -21.46
C GLU A 283 8.64 -3.04 -20.08
N ARG A 284 9.75 -3.79 -20.03
CA ARG A 284 10.34 -4.22 -18.76
C ARG A 284 10.92 -3.06 -17.95
N MET A 285 11.59 -2.11 -18.61
CA MET A 285 12.11 -0.90 -17.95
C MET A 285 10.96 -0.04 -17.42
N LYS A 286 9.90 0.15 -18.22
CA LYS A 286 8.65 0.80 -17.78
C LYS A 286 8.05 0.12 -16.54
N GLN A 287 8.04 -1.20 -16.52
CA GLN A 287 7.54 -1.97 -15.38
C GLN A 287 8.40 -1.76 -14.13
N ILE A 288 9.73 -1.76 -14.29
CA ILE A 288 10.65 -1.47 -13.16
C ILE A 288 10.36 -0.07 -12.61
N HIS A 289 10.26 0.93 -13.49
CA HIS A 289 9.97 2.31 -13.09
C HIS A 289 8.63 2.42 -12.32
N ILE A 290 7.55 1.83 -12.85
CA ILE A 290 6.23 1.85 -12.20
C ILE A 290 6.28 1.15 -10.84
N ASN A 291 6.94 -0.01 -10.75
CA ASN A 291 7.06 -0.75 -9.50
C ASN A 291 7.86 0.03 -8.45
N LEU A 292 9.00 0.62 -8.86
CA LEU A 292 9.80 1.45 -7.96
C LEU A 292 9.01 2.67 -7.48
N ARG A 293 8.34 3.39 -8.39
CA ARG A 293 7.51 4.55 -8.04
C ARG A 293 6.40 4.17 -7.04
N ALA A 294 5.75 3.03 -7.24
CA ALA A 294 4.71 2.55 -6.33
C ALA A 294 5.28 2.20 -4.94
N VAL A 295 6.42 1.47 -4.89
CA VAL A 295 7.06 1.08 -3.64
C VAL A 295 7.62 2.29 -2.88
N PHE A 296 8.30 3.21 -3.57
CA PHE A 296 8.81 4.43 -2.94
C PHE A 296 7.69 5.36 -2.48
N GLY A 297 6.62 5.47 -3.26
CA GLY A 297 5.43 6.25 -2.88
C GLY A 297 4.77 5.71 -1.60
N ASP A 298 4.62 4.40 -1.52
CA ASP A 298 4.09 3.70 -0.36
C ASP A 298 5.01 3.86 0.87
N ALA A 299 6.32 3.60 0.70
CA ALA A 299 7.31 3.77 1.76
C ALA A 299 7.37 5.21 2.29
N LYS A 300 7.31 6.22 1.40
CA LYS A 300 7.27 7.63 1.80
C LYS A 300 6.04 7.92 2.65
N HIS A 301 4.87 7.43 2.23
CA HIS A 301 3.63 7.64 2.97
C HIS A 301 3.67 7.00 4.38
N GLU A 302 4.20 5.77 4.49
CA GLU A 302 4.38 5.09 5.78
C GLU A 302 5.40 5.85 6.68
N ILE A 303 6.48 6.39 6.10
CA ILE A 303 7.47 7.22 6.83
C ILE A 303 6.82 8.52 7.32
N ASP A 304 6.03 9.20 6.49
CA ASP A 304 5.33 10.43 6.88
C ASP A 304 4.33 10.15 8.02
N GLY A 305 3.61 9.04 7.96
CA GLY A 305 2.76 8.56 9.05
C GLY A 305 3.54 8.27 10.34
N PHE A 306 4.67 7.56 10.24
CA PHE A 306 5.54 7.29 11.37
C PHE A 306 6.09 8.58 12.03
N ASN A 307 6.49 9.55 11.21
CA ASN A 307 6.97 10.85 11.71
C ASN A 307 5.86 11.62 12.46
N ALA A 308 4.61 11.53 12.00
CA ALA A 308 3.47 12.14 12.70
C ALA A 308 3.27 11.51 14.10
N VAL A 309 3.29 10.17 14.19
CA VAL A 309 3.18 9.43 15.45
C VAL A 309 4.36 9.73 16.39
N ALA A 310 5.59 9.82 15.83
CA ALA A 310 6.78 10.16 16.62
C ALA A 310 6.70 11.56 17.25
N ARG A 311 6.16 12.54 16.53
CA ARG A 311 5.92 13.90 17.07
C ARG A 311 4.88 13.87 18.18
N GLU A 312 3.76 13.20 17.99
CA GLU A 312 2.71 13.05 19.01
C GLU A 312 3.26 12.38 20.29
N LEU A 313 4.09 11.34 20.11
CA LEU A 313 4.76 10.67 21.23
C LEU A 313 5.72 11.63 21.99
N THR A 314 6.48 12.46 21.26
CA THR A 314 7.39 13.44 21.87
C THR A 314 6.62 14.49 22.68
N GLU A 315 5.52 15.01 22.12
CA GLU A 315 4.64 15.95 22.82
C GLU A 315 3.97 15.30 24.04
N GLY A 316 3.53 14.05 23.90
CA GLY A 316 2.99 13.26 25.02
C GLY A 316 4.00 13.04 26.15
N ALA A 317 5.24 12.72 25.81
CA ALA A 317 6.33 12.58 26.78
C ALA A 317 6.64 13.90 27.50
N GLY A 318 6.63 15.03 26.79
CA GLY A 318 6.77 16.36 27.37
C GLY A 318 5.68 16.68 28.41
N ARG A 319 4.41 16.43 28.05
CA ARG A 319 3.27 16.61 28.97
C ARG A 319 3.35 15.69 30.20
N LEU A 320 3.81 14.44 30.01
CA LEU A 320 4.01 13.52 31.12
C LEU A 320 5.11 13.99 32.06
N SER A 321 6.23 14.53 31.54
CA SER A 321 7.29 15.12 32.35
C SER A 321 6.79 16.29 33.21
N GLU A 322 6.05 17.24 32.60
CA GLU A 322 5.45 18.36 33.35
C GLU A 322 4.47 17.88 34.42
N CYS A 323 3.65 16.86 34.12
CA CYS A 323 2.73 16.29 35.10
C CYS A 323 3.48 15.63 36.27
N THR A 324 4.59 14.93 35.95
CA THR A 324 5.45 14.28 36.97
C THR A 324 6.13 15.32 37.87
N ASP A 325 6.62 16.42 37.31
CA ASP A 325 7.24 17.51 38.07
C ASP A 325 6.23 18.17 39.01
N ARG A 326 5.00 18.45 38.54
CA ARG A 326 3.92 18.96 39.41
C ARG A 326 3.59 17.97 40.52
N GLN A 327 3.49 16.70 40.20
CA GLN A 327 3.20 15.66 41.18
C GLN A 327 4.32 15.55 42.25
N ALA A 328 5.59 15.74 41.89
CA ALA A 328 6.70 15.82 42.84
C ALA A 328 6.58 17.03 43.74
N GLN A 329 6.18 18.19 43.22
CA GLN A 329 5.93 19.40 44.01
C GLN A 329 4.77 19.20 45.00
N ASP A 330 3.62 18.64 44.54
CA ASP A 330 2.46 18.36 45.40
C ASP A 330 2.81 17.36 46.53
N LEU A 331 3.69 16.38 46.25
CA LEU A 331 4.20 15.44 47.24
C LEU A 331 5.08 16.14 48.26
N GLN A 332 5.93 17.11 47.87
CA GLN A 332 6.73 17.90 48.79
C GLN A 332 5.87 18.77 49.72
N GLU A 333 4.83 19.42 49.16
CA GLU A 333 3.85 20.18 49.95
C GLU A 333 3.10 19.30 50.93
N THR A 334 2.69 18.12 50.48
CA THR A 334 1.99 17.12 51.32
C THR A 334 2.90 16.65 52.45
N ALA A 335 4.21 16.39 52.17
CA ALA A 335 5.17 15.99 53.17
C ALA A 335 5.39 17.10 54.23
N ALA A 336 5.51 18.37 53.80
CA ALA A 336 5.63 19.50 54.71
C ALA A 336 4.39 19.69 55.61
N ALA A 337 3.18 19.54 55.01
CA ALA A 337 1.93 19.59 55.79
C ALA A 337 1.82 18.45 56.80
N MET A 338 2.27 17.24 56.46
CA MET A 338 2.31 16.08 57.36
C MET A 338 3.31 16.31 58.53
N GLU A 339 4.45 16.94 58.27
CA GLU A 339 5.44 17.29 59.29
C GLU A 339 4.88 18.34 60.26
N GLN A 340 4.18 19.36 59.75
CA GLN A 340 3.48 20.35 60.56
C GLN A 340 2.34 19.69 61.38
N MET A 341 1.60 18.78 60.80
CA MET A 341 0.57 18.04 61.51
C MET A 341 1.14 17.18 62.64
N ALA A 342 2.28 16.52 62.43
CA ALA A 342 2.96 15.74 63.46
C ALA A 342 3.41 16.66 64.63
N GLN A 343 3.94 17.87 64.36
CA GLN A 343 4.26 18.86 65.39
C GLN A 343 3.04 19.31 66.18
N THR A 344 1.92 19.59 65.44
CA THR A 344 0.63 19.97 66.11
C THR A 344 0.08 18.87 66.99
N ILE A 345 0.17 17.63 66.59
CA ILE A 345 -0.23 16.46 67.41
C ILE A 345 0.64 16.34 68.65
N ALA A 346 1.98 16.51 68.52
CA ALA A 346 2.90 16.49 69.67
C ALA A 346 2.58 17.61 70.68
N GLN A 347 2.33 18.83 70.21
CA GLN A 347 1.91 19.96 71.02
C GLN A 347 0.56 19.73 71.70
N SER A 348 -0.42 19.20 70.94
CA SER A 348 -1.75 18.86 71.51
C SER A 348 -1.63 17.81 72.61
N ARG A 349 -0.78 16.81 72.47
CA ARG A 349 -0.48 15.81 73.51
C ARG A 349 0.09 16.44 74.72
N GLN A 350 1.10 17.34 74.63
CA GLN A 350 1.68 18.04 75.73
C GLN A 350 0.64 18.89 76.46
N THR A 351 -0.22 19.61 75.73
CA THR A 351 -1.33 20.39 76.30
C THR A 351 -2.31 19.53 77.06
N THR A 352 -2.65 18.38 76.56
CA THR A 352 -3.55 17.41 77.15
C THR A 352 -2.98 16.86 78.48
N GLU A 353 -1.68 16.54 78.51
CA GLU A 353 -0.98 16.10 79.72
C GLU A 353 -0.92 17.21 80.80
N GLN A 354 -0.81 18.46 80.34
CA GLN A 354 -0.85 19.62 81.25
C GLN A 354 -2.28 19.81 81.84
N ILE A 355 -3.28 19.79 81.04
CA ILE A 355 -4.68 19.88 81.47
C ILE A 355 -5.02 18.75 82.43
N GLN A 356 -4.57 17.52 82.20
CA GLN A 356 -4.77 16.40 83.07
C GLN A 356 -4.13 16.68 84.50
N ARG A 357 -2.91 17.17 84.55
CA ARG A 357 -2.22 17.55 85.82
C ARG A 357 -2.97 18.66 86.52
N GLU A 358 -3.46 19.69 85.83
CA GLU A 358 -4.22 20.78 86.39
C GLU A 358 -5.61 20.28 86.92
N THR A 359 -6.22 19.37 86.22
CA THR A 359 -7.45 18.77 86.68
C THR A 359 -7.33 17.91 87.94
N GLU A 360 -6.24 17.10 88.01
CA GLU A 360 -5.88 16.35 89.25
C GLU A 360 -5.63 17.26 90.43
N ARG A 361 -4.86 18.37 90.19
CA ARG A 361 -4.61 19.37 91.19
C ARG A 361 -5.90 20.08 91.66
N SER A 362 -6.77 20.41 90.75
CA SER A 362 -8.08 21.03 91.04
C SER A 362 -8.99 20.07 91.86
N ALA A 363 -8.94 18.79 91.60
CA ALA A 363 -9.68 17.77 92.33
C ALA A 363 -9.14 17.65 93.80
N GLN A 364 -7.77 17.69 93.96
CA GLN A 364 -7.15 17.73 95.32
C GLN A 364 -7.57 18.95 96.07
N LEU A 365 -7.50 20.16 95.50
CA LEU A 365 -7.91 21.41 96.16
C LEU A 365 -9.40 21.37 96.54
N SER A 366 -10.27 20.78 95.67
CA SER A 366 -11.69 20.61 95.96
C SER A 366 -11.89 19.73 97.22
N THR A 367 -11.14 18.63 97.37
CA THR A 367 -11.18 17.72 98.53
C THR A 367 -10.66 18.40 99.77
N GLU A 368 -9.56 19.17 99.73
CA GLU A 368 -9.05 19.95 100.77
C GLU A 368 -10.03 21.03 101.25
N SER A 369 -10.71 21.72 100.32
CA SER A 369 -11.75 22.71 100.63
C SER A 369 -12.95 22.08 101.30
N GLU A 370 -13.38 20.86 100.88
CA GLU A 370 -14.45 20.13 101.51
C GLU A 370 -14.11 19.73 102.96
N GLN A 371 -12.88 19.28 103.21
CA GLN A 371 -12.37 18.98 104.51
C GLN A 371 -12.32 20.22 105.41
N ALA A 372 -11.89 21.37 104.86
CA ALA A 372 -11.82 22.63 105.57
C ALA A 372 -13.25 23.11 105.91
N MET A 373 -14.23 22.92 105.07
CA MET A 373 -15.63 23.24 105.29
C MET A 373 -16.21 22.37 106.40
N GLN A 374 -15.94 21.05 106.41
CA GLN A 374 -16.34 20.10 107.42
C GLN A 374 -15.72 20.51 108.82
N ARG A 375 -14.47 20.85 108.81
CA ARG A 375 -13.82 21.37 110.08
C ARG A 375 -14.48 22.65 110.59
N SER A 376 -14.81 23.56 109.68
CA SER A 376 -15.48 24.82 109.97
C SER A 376 -16.91 24.55 110.53
N GLN A 377 -17.61 23.60 109.97
CA GLN A 377 -18.95 23.16 110.45
C GLN A 377 -18.82 22.54 111.87
N GLN A 378 -17.82 21.67 112.18
CA GLN A 378 -17.55 21.14 113.49
C GLN A 378 -17.27 22.22 114.51
N LEU A 379 -16.37 23.17 114.17
CA LEU A 379 -16.09 24.31 115.02
C LEU A 379 -17.36 25.15 115.29
N MET A 380 -18.20 25.39 114.29
CA MET A 380 -19.46 26.11 114.53
C MET A 380 -20.46 25.30 115.44
N GLN A 381 -20.50 23.95 115.35
CA GLN A 381 -21.26 23.14 116.25
C GLN A 381 -20.75 23.17 117.69
N GLU A 382 -19.38 23.13 117.87
CA GLU A 382 -18.75 23.29 119.19
C GLU A 382 -18.98 24.67 119.77
N LEU A 383 -18.96 25.73 118.96
CA LEU A 383 -19.25 27.10 119.35
C LEU A 383 -20.75 27.20 119.77
N GLN A 384 -21.66 26.55 119.04
CA GLN A 384 -23.05 26.54 119.34
C GLN A 384 -23.37 25.79 120.63
N GLN A 385 -22.65 24.65 120.90
CA GLN A 385 -22.74 23.93 122.19
C GLN A 385 -22.19 24.74 123.34
N SER A 386 -21.06 25.36 123.18
CA SER A 386 -20.44 26.21 124.13
C SER A 386 -21.34 27.43 124.52
N SER A 387 -21.91 28.03 123.47
CA SER A 387 -22.88 29.14 123.61
C SER A 387 -24.14 28.73 124.34
N GLN A 388 -24.65 27.49 124.13
CA GLN A 388 -25.75 26.94 124.88
C GLN A 388 -25.43 26.67 126.37
N GLN A 389 -24.19 26.18 126.63
CA GLN A 389 -23.72 25.98 128.01
C GLN A 389 -23.57 27.28 128.75
N MET A 390 -23.16 28.37 128.15
CA MET A 390 -23.05 29.71 128.73
C MET A 390 -24.44 30.36 129.00
N GLY A 391 -25.45 29.96 128.23
CA GLY A 391 -26.87 30.46 128.40
C GLY A 391 -27.63 29.82 129.57
N HIS A 392 -27.03 28.82 130.26
CA HIS A 392 -27.59 28.12 131.46
C HIS A 392 -26.89 28.47 132.75
N ILE A 393 -26.09 29.47 132.84
CA ILE A 393 -25.55 30.08 134.00
C ILE A 393 -26.24 31.44 134.20
#